data_020dbbe5b614afcc3d3d49335b41cba8
#
_entry.id   020dbbe5b614afcc3d3d49335b41cba8
#
_cell.length_a   1.000
_cell.length_b   1.000
_cell.length_c   1.000
_cell.angle_alpha   90.00
_cell.angle_beta   90.00
_cell.angle_gamma   90.00
#
_symmetry.space_group_name_H-M   'P 1'
#
loop_
_entity.id
_entity.type
_entity.pdbx_description
1 polymer ?
#
loop_
_entity_poly.entity_id
_entity_poly.type
_entity_poly.pdbx_seq_one_letter_code
_entity_poly.pdbx_strand_id
1 'polypeptide(L)'
;AVKRVLQYLKHSEGFKEYMQYWEDNIRSEERRNLEKEIGVISFYGQQVKYLNEVKSFARNNGMRVKLNTVDKFQGMERNIVIVSTVRSDKYKTAQGIVPNDNPGFAKSPERLNVALSRARRLLIVVGNNEFFDHVKDTNSGNLLYHNVIEEMQKHHEIIDYKTLTKYSR
;
A
#
# COMPACT_ATOMS: atom_id res chain seq x y z
N ALA A 1 1.63 -2.60 9.67
CA ALA A 1 1.28 -1.31 9.02
C ALA A 1 -0.01 -1.43 8.17
N VAL A 2 -0.07 -2.24 7.10
CA VAL A 2 -1.25 -2.34 6.20
C VAL A 2 -2.56 -2.60 6.96
N LYS A 3 -2.58 -3.50 7.93
CA LYS A 3 -3.76 -3.76 8.77
C LYS A 3 -4.24 -2.49 9.52
N ARG A 4 -3.32 -1.67 10.02
CA ARG A 4 -3.66 -0.40 10.69
C ARG A 4 -4.23 0.64 9.72
N VAL A 5 -3.72 0.67 8.49
CA VAL A 5 -4.30 1.53 7.43
C VAL A 5 -5.75 1.12 7.15
N LEU A 6 -6.04 -0.17 7.04
CA LEU A 6 -7.42 -0.64 6.86
C LEU A 6 -8.31 -0.31 8.07
N GLN A 7 -7.78 -0.39 9.30
CA GLN A 7 -8.50 0.03 10.51
C GLN A 7 -8.80 1.53 10.48
N TYR A 8 -7.82 2.35 10.11
CA TYR A 8 -8.00 3.79 9.97
C TYR A 8 -9.08 4.12 8.93
N LEU A 9 -8.99 3.52 7.73
CA LEU A 9 -9.99 3.71 6.68
C LEU A 9 -11.39 3.35 7.18
N LYS A 10 -11.56 2.22 7.84
CA LYS A 10 -12.86 1.79 8.39
C LYS A 10 -13.51 2.84 9.31
N HIS A 11 -12.72 3.60 10.07
CA HIS A 11 -13.21 4.62 10.99
C HIS A 11 -13.31 6.01 10.35
N SER A 12 -12.78 6.19 9.15
CA SER A 12 -12.83 7.46 8.42
C SER A 12 -14.23 7.69 7.85
N GLU A 13 -14.80 8.88 8.10
CA GLU A 13 -16.10 9.26 7.55
C GLU A 13 -16.08 9.27 6.02
N GLY A 14 -15.05 9.85 5.39
CA GLY A 14 -14.92 9.85 3.93
C GLY A 14 -14.86 8.44 3.32
N PHE A 15 -14.32 7.45 4.04
CA PHE A 15 -14.36 6.07 3.57
C PHE A 15 -15.76 5.46 3.70
N LYS A 16 -16.52 5.77 4.75
CA LYS A 16 -17.90 5.33 4.91
C LYS A 16 -18.80 5.92 3.82
N GLU A 17 -18.68 7.22 3.57
CA GLU A 17 -19.38 7.91 2.47
C GLU A 17 -19.03 7.30 1.11
N TYR A 18 -17.74 7.03 0.87
CA TYR A 18 -17.29 6.34 -0.34
C TYR A 18 -17.94 4.96 -0.49
N MET A 19 -18.00 4.16 0.57
CA MET A 19 -18.62 2.83 0.54
C MET A 19 -20.13 2.91 0.29
N GLN A 20 -20.80 3.88 0.93
CA GLN A 20 -22.24 4.13 0.76
C GLN A 20 -22.56 4.61 -0.67
N TYR A 21 -21.74 5.49 -1.23
CA TYR A 21 -21.89 5.95 -2.60
C TYR A 21 -22.04 4.79 -3.60
N TRP A 22 -21.24 3.75 -3.48
CA TRP A 22 -21.29 2.59 -4.38
C TRP A 22 -22.52 1.71 -4.14
N GLU A 23 -23.03 1.63 -2.89
CA GLU A 23 -24.28 0.94 -2.61
C GLU A 23 -25.45 1.64 -3.30
N ASP A 24 -25.48 2.96 -3.22
CA ASP A 24 -26.64 3.74 -3.71
C ASP A 24 -26.64 3.88 -5.24
N ASN A 25 -25.47 3.88 -5.89
CA ASN A 25 -25.35 4.25 -7.30
C ASN A 25 -25.12 3.07 -8.25
N ILE A 26 -24.84 1.86 -7.75
CA ILE A 26 -24.61 0.69 -8.60
C ILE A 26 -25.55 -0.46 -8.24
N ARG A 27 -26.44 -0.83 -9.16
CA ARG A 27 -27.40 -1.94 -8.97
C ARG A 27 -26.74 -3.32 -8.97
N SER A 28 -25.75 -3.56 -9.86
CA SER A 28 -25.05 -4.84 -9.92
C SER A 28 -24.18 -5.07 -8.70
N GLU A 29 -24.45 -6.13 -7.95
CA GLU A 29 -23.66 -6.52 -6.79
C GLU A 29 -22.20 -6.81 -7.14
N GLU A 30 -21.98 -7.52 -8.25
CA GLU A 30 -20.63 -7.83 -8.72
C GLU A 30 -19.82 -6.57 -8.98
N ARG A 31 -20.41 -5.59 -9.68
CA ARG A 31 -19.78 -4.31 -9.96
C ARG A 31 -19.55 -3.49 -8.70
N ARG A 32 -20.52 -3.41 -7.78
CA ARG A 32 -20.32 -2.77 -6.47
C ARG A 32 -19.14 -3.38 -5.72
N ASN A 33 -19.09 -4.70 -5.67
CA ASN A 33 -18.01 -5.42 -4.99
C ASN A 33 -16.65 -5.12 -5.58
N LEU A 34 -16.56 -4.98 -6.91
CA LEU A 34 -15.33 -4.61 -7.61
C LEU A 34 -14.91 -3.16 -7.29
N GLU A 35 -15.86 -2.21 -7.35
CA GLU A 35 -15.57 -0.80 -7.07
C GLU A 35 -15.15 -0.57 -5.59
N LYS A 36 -15.69 -1.34 -4.66
CA LYS A 36 -15.37 -1.29 -3.22
C LYS A 36 -14.13 -2.10 -2.84
N GLU A 37 -13.61 -2.95 -3.74
CA GLU A 37 -12.45 -3.79 -3.45
C GLU A 37 -11.17 -2.96 -3.37
N ILE A 38 -10.46 -3.05 -2.25
CA ILE A 38 -9.17 -2.38 -2.02
C ILE A 38 -8.06 -3.25 -2.61
N GLY A 39 -7.23 -2.65 -3.48
CA GLY A 39 -6.00 -3.28 -3.94
C GLY A 39 -4.92 -3.21 -2.86
N VAL A 40 -4.24 -4.32 -2.60
CA VAL A 40 -3.03 -4.34 -1.78
C VAL A 40 -1.91 -4.94 -2.61
N ILE A 41 -0.90 -4.14 -2.89
CA ILE A 41 0.22 -4.49 -3.76
C ILE A 41 1.50 -4.61 -2.94
N SER A 42 2.27 -5.66 -3.18
CA SER A 42 3.62 -5.81 -2.65
C SER A 42 4.62 -6.11 -3.76
N PHE A 43 5.87 -5.68 -3.57
CA PHE A 43 6.97 -6.00 -4.50
C PHE A 43 7.47 -7.45 -4.35
N TYR A 44 7.07 -8.16 -3.28
CA TYR A 44 7.64 -9.48 -2.93
C TYR A 44 6.56 -10.52 -2.69
N GLY A 45 6.71 -11.68 -3.33
CA GLY A 45 5.78 -12.80 -3.17
C GLY A 45 5.71 -13.36 -1.74
N GLN A 46 6.84 -13.36 -1.01
CA GLN A 46 6.83 -13.79 0.40
C GLN A 46 6.01 -12.83 1.28
N GLN A 47 6.10 -11.52 1.01
CA GLN A 47 5.27 -10.54 1.72
C GLN A 47 3.79 -10.77 1.49
N VAL A 48 3.40 -11.16 0.28
CA VAL A 48 2.00 -11.52 -0.03
C VAL A 48 1.51 -12.64 0.87
N LYS A 49 2.36 -13.64 1.18
CA LYS A 49 2.02 -14.71 2.14
C LYS A 49 1.76 -14.18 3.55
N TYR A 50 2.63 -13.30 4.05
CA TYR A 50 2.44 -12.66 5.37
C TYR A 50 1.21 -11.73 5.41
N LEU A 51 0.90 -11.07 4.29
CA LEU A 51 -0.27 -10.21 4.18
C LEU A 51 -1.59 -10.99 4.02
N ASN A 52 -1.59 -12.32 3.93
CA ASN A 52 -2.84 -13.10 3.87
C ASN A 52 -3.73 -12.89 5.12
N GLU A 53 -3.14 -12.62 6.28
CA GLU A 53 -3.89 -12.22 7.48
C GLU A 53 -4.71 -10.93 7.26
N VAL A 54 -4.24 -10.05 6.37
CA VAL A 54 -4.92 -8.80 6.02
C VAL A 54 -6.24 -9.10 5.31
N LYS A 55 -6.31 -10.14 4.48
CA LYS A 55 -7.57 -10.55 3.82
C LYS A 55 -8.61 -11.01 4.83
N SER A 56 -8.20 -11.84 5.80
CA SER A 56 -9.10 -12.32 6.87
C SER A 56 -9.56 -11.16 7.74
N PHE A 57 -8.64 -10.28 8.13
CA PHE A 57 -8.98 -9.06 8.86
C PHE A 57 -9.96 -8.18 8.09
N ALA A 58 -9.70 -7.89 6.81
CA ALA A 58 -10.57 -7.07 5.97
C ALA A 58 -11.99 -7.66 5.90
N ARG A 59 -12.11 -8.97 5.62
CA ARG A 59 -13.39 -9.68 5.55
C ARG A 59 -14.18 -9.58 6.86
N ASN A 60 -13.52 -9.81 7.99
CA ASN A 60 -14.15 -9.72 9.32
C ASN A 60 -14.60 -8.28 9.67
N ASN A 61 -14.12 -7.29 8.92
CA ASN A 61 -14.48 -5.88 9.06
C ASN A 61 -15.34 -5.35 7.90
N GLY A 62 -15.96 -6.22 7.12
CA GLY A 62 -16.86 -5.83 6.02
C GLY A 62 -16.14 -5.23 4.80
N MET A 63 -14.82 -5.40 4.68
CA MET A 63 -14.02 -4.90 3.57
C MET A 63 -13.56 -6.03 2.65
N ARG A 64 -13.43 -5.74 1.36
CA ARG A 64 -12.85 -6.64 0.36
C ARG A 64 -11.45 -6.19 0.00
N VAL A 65 -10.52 -7.13 -0.07
CA VAL A 65 -9.12 -6.87 -0.42
C VAL A 65 -8.65 -7.83 -1.51
N LYS A 66 -8.12 -7.27 -2.60
CA LYS A 66 -7.34 -7.99 -3.61
C LYS A 66 -5.86 -7.80 -3.31
N LEU A 67 -5.21 -8.86 -2.86
CA LEU A 67 -3.79 -8.85 -2.51
C LEU A 67 -2.97 -9.60 -3.56
N ASN A 68 -1.96 -8.95 -4.14
CA ASN A 68 -1.05 -9.55 -5.11
C ASN A 68 0.33 -8.86 -5.15
N THR A 69 1.27 -9.48 -5.87
CA THR A 69 2.51 -8.79 -6.25
C THR A 69 2.24 -7.76 -7.36
N VAL A 70 3.18 -6.83 -7.54
CA VAL A 70 3.14 -5.82 -8.62
C VAL A 70 2.90 -6.48 -9.97
N ASP A 71 3.69 -7.51 -10.30
CA ASP A 71 3.62 -8.18 -11.61
C ASP A 71 2.25 -8.84 -11.84
N LYS A 72 1.66 -9.43 -10.80
CA LYS A 72 0.31 -10.03 -10.88
C LYS A 72 -0.83 -9.02 -10.80
N PHE A 73 -0.53 -7.77 -10.43
CA PHE A 73 -1.50 -6.68 -10.41
C PHE A 73 -1.50 -5.89 -11.73
N GLN A 74 -0.57 -6.19 -12.64
CA GLN A 74 -0.50 -5.57 -13.95
C GLN A 74 -1.81 -5.77 -14.70
N GLY A 75 -2.33 -4.72 -15.34
CA GLY A 75 -3.62 -4.73 -16.02
C GLY A 75 -4.85 -4.61 -15.11
N MET A 76 -4.68 -4.64 -13.78
CA MET A 76 -5.78 -4.43 -12.82
C MET A 76 -5.69 -3.03 -12.22
N GLU A 77 -6.84 -2.41 -12.00
CA GLU A 77 -6.97 -1.14 -11.29
C GLU A 77 -8.00 -1.26 -10.16
N ARG A 78 -7.83 -0.46 -9.12
CA ARG A 78 -8.80 -0.32 -8.02
C ARG A 78 -8.95 1.15 -7.65
N ASN A 79 -10.10 1.50 -7.12
CA ASN A 79 -10.32 2.86 -6.64
C ASN A 79 -9.35 3.23 -5.52
N ILE A 80 -9.13 2.32 -4.60
CA ILE A 80 -8.18 2.46 -3.50
C ILE A 80 -7.09 1.41 -3.64
N VAL A 81 -5.84 1.83 -3.63
CA VAL A 81 -4.69 0.93 -3.65
C VAL A 81 -3.73 1.25 -2.51
N ILE A 82 -3.34 0.22 -1.79
CA ILE A 82 -2.31 0.26 -0.75
C ILE A 82 -1.07 -0.45 -1.29
N VAL A 83 0.02 0.28 -1.47
CA VAL A 83 1.32 -0.27 -1.89
C VAL A 83 2.18 -0.47 -0.65
N SER A 84 2.61 -1.72 -0.41
CA SER A 84 3.54 -2.04 0.68
C SER A 84 4.94 -2.27 0.12
N THR A 85 5.88 -1.38 0.44
CA THR A 85 7.26 -1.44 -0.04
C THR A 85 8.11 -2.45 0.72
N VAL A 86 7.72 -2.83 1.94
CA VAL A 86 8.26 -3.93 2.77
C VAL A 86 9.67 -3.72 3.32
N ARG A 87 10.55 -3.14 2.54
CA ARG A 87 11.96 -2.96 2.94
C ARG A 87 12.11 -1.80 3.90
N SER A 88 13.10 -1.92 4.78
CA SER A 88 13.57 -0.87 5.68
C SER A 88 15.08 -0.96 5.80
N ASP A 89 15.68 0.05 6.41
CA ASP A 89 17.12 0.17 6.68
C ASP A 89 17.68 -0.94 7.58
N LYS A 90 16.81 -1.72 8.22
CA LYS A 90 17.20 -2.79 9.15
C LYS A 90 16.33 -4.02 8.97
N TYR A 91 16.93 -5.19 9.19
CA TYR A 91 16.18 -6.44 9.31
C TYR A 91 16.75 -7.29 10.45
N LYS A 92 15.90 -8.11 11.05
CA LYS A 92 16.25 -8.98 12.18
C LYS A 92 16.72 -10.34 11.65
N THR A 93 17.89 -10.78 12.13
CA THR A 93 18.44 -12.12 11.91
C THR A 93 18.52 -12.89 13.23
N ALA A 94 18.90 -14.17 13.17
CA ALA A 94 19.21 -14.96 14.38
C ALA A 94 20.38 -14.36 15.19
N GLN A 95 21.28 -13.64 14.54
CA GLN A 95 22.44 -12.98 15.13
C GLN A 95 22.18 -11.54 15.60
N GLY A 96 20.96 -11.02 15.39
CA GLY A 96 20.59 -9.67 15.81
C GLY A 96 20.01 -8.80 14.68
N ILE A 97 20.06 -7.48 14.88
CA ILE A 97 19.61 -6.48 13.90
C ILE A 97 20.79 -6.10 13.01
N VAL A 98 20.64 -6.24 11.71
CA VAL A 98 21.65 -5.88 10.71
C VAL A 98 21.13 -4.77 9.79
N PRO A 99 22.01 -3.85 9.32
CA PRO A 99 21.67 -2.86 8.32
C PRO A 99 21.21 -3.53 7.01
N ASN A 100 20.31 -2.88 6.31
CA ASN A 100 19.84 -3.31 5.00
C ASN A 100 19.83 -2.10 4.06
N ASP A 101 20.73 -2.10 3.10
CA ASP A 101 20.88 -1.08 2.06
C ASP A 101 20.29 -1.52 0.72
N ASN A 102 19.79 -2.77 0.65
CA ASN A 102 19.29 -3.34 -0.59
C ASN A 102 17.76 -3.23 -0.70
N PRO A 103 17.25 -2.30 -1.54
CA PRO A 103 15.82 -2.18 -1.78
C PRO A 103 15.24 -3.33 -2.62
N GLY A 104 16.08 -4.20 -3.18
CA GLY A 104 15.67 -5.36 -3.98
C GLY A 104 14.81 -4.97 -5.19
N PHE A 105 13.68 -5.62 -5.40
CA PHE A 105 12.78 -5.33 -6.52
C PHE A 105 12.11 -3.94 -6.46
N ALA A 106 12.12 -3.29 -5.29
CA ALA A 106 11.59 -1.94 -5.15
C ALA A 106 12.45 -0.86 -5.83
N LYS A 107 13.67 -1.19 -6.31
CA LYS A 107 14.52 -0.30 -7.10
C LYS A 107 14.21 -0.28 -8.60
N SER A 108 13.23 -1.06 -9.08
CA SER A 108 12.81 -1.04 -10.49
C SER A 108 11.82 0.11 -10.74
N PRO A 109 12.17 1.10 -11.60
CA PRO A 109 11.26 2.19 -11.97
C PRO A 109 9.97 1.67 -12.60
N GLU A 110 10.06 0.64 -13.43
CA GLU A 110 8.92 0.05 -14.13
C GLU A 110 7.92 -0.54 -13.13
N ARG A 111 8.41 -1.30 -12.14
CA ARG A 111 7.55 -1.86 -11.08
C ARG A 111 6.96 -0.80 -10.20
N LEU A 112 7.72 0.24 -9.86
CA LEU A 112 7.21 1.38 -9.11
C LEU A 112 6.09 2.06 -9.89
N ASN A 113 6.32 2.38 -11.15
CA ASN A 113 5.31 3.00 -12.01
C ASN A 113 4.04 2.15 -12.10
N VAL A 114 4.17 0.83 -12.31
CA VAL A 114 3.02 -0.08 -12.30
C VAL A 114 2.30 -0.01 -10.95
N ALA A 115 3.00 -0.07 -9.82
CA ALA A 115 2.36 -0.07 -8.50
C ALA A 115 1.60 1.24 -8.23
N LEU A 116 2.21 2.40 -8.51
CA LEU A 116 1.61 3.71 -8.25
C LEU A 116 0.43 4.02 -9.18
N SER A 117 0.49 3.57 -10.45
CA SER A 117 -0.56 3.82 -11.44
C SER A 117 -1.81 2.93 -11.31
N ARG A 118 -1.87 2.03 -10.33
CA ARG A 118 -3.02 1.12 -10.15
C ARG A 118 -4.20 1.74 -9.39
N ALA A 119 -3.98 2.86 -8.72
CA ALA A 119 -5.03 3.58 -7.99
C ALA A 119 -5.78 4.56 -8.89
N ARG A 120 -7.11 4.44 -8.94
CA ARG A 120 -7.96 5.40 -9.67
C ARG A 120 -8.34 6.63 -8.84
N ARG A 121 -8.39 6.50 -7.50
CA ARG A 121 -8.86 7.58 -6.60
C ARG A 121 -7.94 7.84 -5.41
N LEU A 122 -7.50 6.80 -4.71
CA LEU A 122 -6.67 6.94 -3.51
C LEU A 122 -5.52 5.95 -3.57
N LEU A 123 -4.31 6.48 -3.55
CA LEU A 123 -3.07 5.74 -3.39
C LEU A 123 -2.53 5.93 -1.98
N ILE A 124 -2.25 4.82 -1.30
CA ILE A 124 -1.59 4.82 0.02
C ILE A 124 -0.31 4.02 -0.09
N VAL A 125 0.82 4.64 0.19
CA VAL A 125 2.12 3.95 0.21
C VAL A 125 2.53 3.69 1.66
N VAL A 126 2.79 2.44 1.98
CA VAL A 126 3.23 1.99 3.31
C VAL A 126 4.68 1.56 3.24
N GLY A 127 5.57 2.30 3.85
CA GLY A 127 7.00 2.06 3.81
C GLY A 127 7.78 2.87 4.84
N ASN A 128 9.09 2.75 4.79
CA ASN A 128 10.02 3.62 5.52
C ASN A 128 10.49 4.72 4.54
N ASN A 129 9.98 5.94 4.70
CA ASN A 129 10.31 7.06 3.81
C ASN A 129 11.79 7.43 3.87
N GLU A 130 12.43 7.42 5.04
CA GLU A 130 13.87 7.70 5.17
C GLU A 130 14.73 6.71 4.37
N PHE A 131 14.37 5.43 4.40
CA PHE A 131 15.07 4.41 3.61
C PHE A 131 14.85 4.59 2.11
N PHE A 132 13.59 4.81 1.69
CA PHE A 132 13.25 4.90 0.27
C PHE A 132 13.67 6.21 -0.37
N ASP A 133 13.81 7.29 0.41
CA ASP A 133 14.30 8.58 -0.10
C ASP A 133 15.72 8.49 -0.72
N HIS A 134 16.51 7.53 -0.27
CA HIS A 134 17.89 7.31 -0.77
C HIS A 134 18.02 6.21 -1.84
N VAL A 135 16.90 5.57 -2.21
CA VAL A 135 16.92 4.50 -3.22
C VAL A 135 17.16 5.07 -4.62
N LYS A 136 18.25 4.62 -5.23
CA LYS A 136 18.61 5.00 -6.61
C LYS A 136 18.09 3.98 -7.60
N ASP A 137 17.64 4.48 -8.74
CA ASP A 137 17.41 3.68 -9.94
C ASP A 137 18.73 3.07 -10.42
N THR A 138 18.68 1.79 -10.79
CA THR A 138 19.86 1.05 -11.26
C THR A 138 20.41 1.54 -12.60
N ASN A 139 19.58 2.13 -13.43
CA ASN A 139 19.97 2.52 -14.79
C ASN A 139 20.46 3.96 -14.85
N SER A 140 19.72 4.88 -14.21
CA SER A 140 20.00 6.32 -14.28
C SER A 140 20.79 6.87 -13.08
N GLY A 141 20.81 6.12 -11.96
CA GLY A 141 21.37 6.61 -10.70
C GLY A 141 20.54 7.68 -9.99
N ASN A 142 19.40 8.08 -10.56
CA ASN A 142 18.49 9.06 -9.97
C ASN A 142 17.77 8.51 -8.74
N LEU A 143 17.40 9.39 -7.81
CA LEU A 143 16.61 9.04 -6.62
C LEU A 143 15.18 8.67 -7.03
N LEU A 144 14.86 7.38 -6.95
CA LEU A 144 13.64 6.83 -7.52
C LEU A 144 12.36 7.26 -6.78
N TYR A 145 12.41 7.32 -5.44
CA TYR A 145 11.25 7.64 -4.62
C TYR A 145 11.22 9.09 -4.13
N HIS A 146 12.35 9.79 -4.26
CA HIS A 146 12.51 11.14 -3.72
C HIS A 146 11.40 12.09 -4.19
N ASN A 147 11.16 12.16 -5.49
CA ASN A 147 10.11 13.03 -6.05
C ASN A 147 8.71 12.67 -5.54
N VAL A 148 8.44 11.37 -5.35
CA VAL A 148 7.13 10.90 -4.81
C VAL A 148 6.98 11.31 -3.34
N ILE A 149 8.05 11.15 -2.55
CA ILE A 149 8.06 11.52 -1.13
C ILE A 149 7.95 13.05 -0.99
N GLU A 150 8.71 13.82 -1.79
CA GLU A 150 8.66 15.28 -1.80
C GLU A 150 7.26 15.79 -2.14
N GLU A 151 6.61 15.21 -3.15
CA GLU A 151 5.26 15.59 -3.53
C GLU A 151 4.25 15.30 -2.41
N MET A 152 4.33 14.13 -1.78
CA MET A 152 3.50 13.79 -0.62
C MET A 152 3.74 14.73 0.56
N GLN A 153 4.98 15.18 0.78
CA GLN A 153 5.32 16.14 1.83
C GLN A 153 4.69 17.52 1.57
N LYS A 154 4.73 18.00 0.33
CA LYS A 154 4.11 19.29 -0.07
C LYS A 154 2.61 19.33 0.22
N HIS A 155 1.93 18.21 0.10
CA HIS A 155 0.50 18.08 0.35
C HIS A 155 0.16 17.62 1.77
N HIS A 156 1.14 17.55 2.70
CA HIS A 156 0.97 17.10 4.09
C HIS A 156 0.39 15.68 4.22
N GLU A 157 0.71 14.80 3.27
CA GLU A 157 0.14 13.45 3.15
C GLU A 157 1.02 12.37 3.81
N ILE A 158 2.12 12.75 4.48
CA ILE A 158 2.96 11.78 5.21
C ILE A 158 2.47 11.65 6.65
N ILE A 159 2.06 10.44 7.01
CA ILE A 159 1.52 10.12 8.33
C ILE A 159 2.44 9.09 9.02
N ASP A 160 2.93 9.41 10.22
CA ASP A 160 3.61 8.39 11.02
C ASP A 160 2.61 7.29 11.43
N TYR A 161 2.93 6.04 11.07
CA TYR A 161 2.07 4.90 11.36
C TYR A 161 1.79 4.70 12.86
N LYS A 162 2.61 5.26 13.75
CA LYS A 162 2.39 5.23 15.20
C LYS A 162 1.13 6.00 15.58
N THR A 163 0.79 7.05 14.86
CA THR A 163 -0.44 7.83 15.10
C THR A 163 -1.70 7.00 14.80
N LEU A 164 -1.58 5.96 13.97
CA LEU A 164 -2.68 5.05 13.63
C LEU A 164 -2.95 4.02 14.74
N THR A 165 -2.14 3.96 15.80
CA THR A 165 -2.35 2.99 16.92
C THR A 165 -3.65 3.22 17.67
N LYS A 166 -4.15 4.46 17.73
CA LYS A 166 -5.44 4.79 18.34
C LYS A 166 -6.64 4.08 17.72
N TYR A 167 -6.50 3.55 16.50
CA TYR A 167 -7.52 2.79 15.78
C TYR A 167 -7.33 1.26 15.91
N SER A 168 -6.41 0.81 16.77
CA SER A 168 -6.04 -0.62 16.92
C SER A 168 -6.88 -1.39 17.94
N ARG A 169 -7.91 -0.78 18.52
CA ARG A 169 -8.82 -1.42 19.49
C ARG A 169 -10.01 -2.07 18.82
#